data_a7a1f472fcfbcdf15b9205b69312bfb9
#
_entry.id   a7a1f472fcfbcdf15b9205b69312bfb9
#
_cell.length_a   1.000
_cell.length_b   1.000
_cell.length_c   1.000
_cell.angle_alpha   90.00
_cell.angle_beta   90.00
_cell.angle_gamma   90.00
#
_symmetry.space_group_name_H-M   'P 1'
#
loop_
_entity.id
_entity.type
_entity.pdbx_description
1 polymer ?
#
loop_
_entity_poly.entity_id
_entity_poly.type
_entity_poly.pdbx_seq_one_letter_code
_entity_poly.pdbx_strand_id
1 'polypeptide(L)'
;RKDYSWPGGRRLALCITTNIECFAFGKGRGHDNAKHGEPQTQRNYSWRDYGNRVGIWRFFDMFDELKLPAAHNTNSLLYDYAPQIFDAIRRRHDEIVAHGRTNAENLRDFMWEEDEARVIKDVTDTFTGNERSAPKGWMGAGTYENSTTPDLLKEAGYKYLMDWPCDDQPIWMRTRAGPLLCVPYPAEINDS
;
A
#
# COMPACT_ATOMS: atom_id res chain seq x y z
N ARG A 1 -14.79 20.77 18.86
CA ARG A 1 -13.91 19.65 18.46
C ARG A 1 -14.16 18.50 19.43
N LYS A 2 -14.47 17.29 18.93
CA LYS A 2 -14.53 16.11 19.78
C LYS A 2 -13.13 15.78 20.26
N ASP A 3 -12.99 15.33 21.52
CA ASP A 3 -11.74 14.81 22.02
C ASP A 3 -11.54 13.41 21.46
N TYR A 4 -10.52 13.26 20.60
CA TYR A 4 -10.14 11.99 20.01
C TYR A 4 -8.90 11.44 20.70
N SER A 5 -9.04 11.05 21.96
CA SER A 5 -7.95 10.36 22.63
C SER A 5 -7.77 8.95 22.03
N TRP A 6 -6.52 8.57 21.76
CA TRP A 6 -6.17 7.23 21.35
C TRP A 6 -6.32 6.22 22.51
N PRO A 7 -6.46 4.92 22.23
CA PRO A 7 -6.57 3.92 23.28
C PRO A 7 -5.50 4.08 24.37
N GLY A 8 -5.91 3.95 25.63
CA GLY A 8 -5.02 4.18 26.77
C GLY A 8 -4.76 5.65 27.11
N GLY A 9 -5.57 6.58 26.62
CA GLY A 9 -5.41 8.01 26.87
C GLY A 9 -4.21 8.66 26.17
N ARG A 10 -3.67 8.00 25.16
CA ARG A 10 -2.51 8.49 24.37
C ARG A 10 -2.94 9.65 23.48
N ARG A 11 -2.04 10.61 23.31
CA ARG A 11 -2.30 11.83 22.51
C ARG A 11 -1.81 11.73 21.07
N LEU A 12 -0.95 10.75 20.77
CA LEU A 12 -0.36 10.53 19.45
C LEU A 12 -0.36 9.04 19.11
N ALA A 13 -0.70 8.70 17.88
CA ALA A 13 -0.38 7.43 17.26
C ALA A 13 0.62 7.71 16.14
N LEU A 14 1.72 6.96 16.13
CA LEU A 14 2.71 6.98 15.06
C LEU A 14 2.62 5.66 14.31
N CYS A 15 2.41 5.73 13.01
CA CYS A 15 2.46 4.59 12.10
C CYS A 15 3.63 4.79 11.14
N ILE A 16 4.54 3.83 11.08
CA ILE A 16 5.66 3.82 10.15
C ILE A 16 5.32 2.85 9.04
N THR A 17 5.26 3.35 7.81
CA THR A 17 5.00 2.54 6.63
C THR A 17 6.10 2.73 5.58
N THR A 18 6.46 1.66 4.87
CA THR A 18 7.30 1.74 3.68
C THR A 18 6.51 1.29 2.47
N ASN A 19 6.78 1.91 1.32
CA ASN A 19 6.24 1.48 0.04
C ASN A 19 7.25 0.57 -0.65
N ILE A 20 6.89 -0.70 -0.82
CA ILE A 20 7.73 -1.70 -1.51
C ILE A 20 7.05 -2.04 -2.83
N GLU A 21 7.54 -1.42 -3.87
CA GLU A 21 6.85 -1.32 -5.14
C GLU A 21 7.57 -2.06 -6.25
N CYS A 22 6.80 -2.66 -7.15
CA CYS A 22 7.28 -3.27 -8.37
C CYS A 22 6.78 -2.50 -9.59
N PHE A 23 7.74 -2.08 -10.43
CA PHE A 23 7.46 -1.40 -11.69
C PHE A 23 7.93 -2.27 -12.85
N ALA A 24 7.06 -2.54 -13.81
CA ALA A 24 7.46 -3.24 -15.01
C ALA A 24 8.41 -2.38 -15.85
N PHE A 25 9.52 -2.96 -16.34
CA PHE A 25 10.48 -2.24 -17.19
C PHE A 25 9.79 -1.71 -18.46
N GLY A 26 10.02 -0.44 -18.76
CA GLY A 26 9.42 0.25 -19.91
C GLY A 26 7.93 0.54 -19.79
N LYS A 27 7.32 0.20 -18.66
CA LYS A 27 5.92 0.50 -18.33
C LYS A 27 5.86 1.18 -16.97
N GLY A 28 4.80 1.94 -16.75
CA GLY A 28 4.63 2.67 -15.51
C GLY A 28 5.08 4.11 -15.61
N ARG A 29 4.89 4.85 -14.53
CA ARG A 29 5.18 6.28 -14.47
C ARG A 29 6.66 6.52 -14.28
N GLY A 30 7.18 7.50 -15.03
CA GLY A 30 8.47 8.05 -14.76
C GLY A 30 8.52 8.70 -13.37
N HIS A 31 9.74 8.93 -12.87
CA HIS A 31 9.96 9.65 -11.61
C HIS A 31 9.39 11.07 -11.61
N ASP A 32 9.35 11.68 -12.77
CA ASP A 32 8.88 13.05 -12.93
C ASP A 32 7.35 13.08 -13.06
N ASN A 33 6.67 13.31 -11.93
CA ASN A 33 5.22 13.49 -11.89
C ASN A 33 4.74 14.69 -12.72
N ALA A 34 5.64 15.60 -13.12
CA ALA A 34 5.33 16.73 -13.99
C ALA A 34 5.22 16.33 -15.46
N LYS A 35 5.76 15.17 -15.84
CA LYS A 35 5.75 14.68 -17.23
C LYS A 35 4.91 13.40 -17.36
N HIS A 36 3.62 13.52 -17.11
CA HIS A 36 2.70 12.42 -17.34
C HIS A 36 2.72 11.98 -18.80
N GLY A 37 2.98 10.69 -19.03
CA GLY A 37 2.92 10.07 -20.36
C GLY A 37 4.27 9.82 -21.03
N GLU A 38 5.40 10.25 -20.46
CA GLU A 38 6.70 9.87 -20.99
C GLU A 38 7.06 8.41 -20.62
N PRO A 39 7.75 7.69 -21.52
CA PRO A 39 8.21 6.34 -21.23
C PRO A 39 9.20 6.33 -20.06
N GLN A 40 9.13 5.29 -19.25
CA GLN A 40 10.10 5.06 -18.19
C GLN A 40 11.50 4.85 -18.78
N THR A 41 12.49 5.59 -18.27
CA THR A 41 13.90 5.40 -18.64
C THR A 41 14.56 4.28 -17.81
N GLN A 42 15.70 3.76 -18.30
CA GLN A 42 16.49 2.79 -17.56
C GLN A 42 16.94 3.33 -16.19
N ARG A 43 17.31 4.61 -16.15
CA ARG A 43 17.71 5.29 -14.91
C ARG A 43 16.55 5.32 -13.91
N ASN A 44 15.37 5.63 -14.38
CA ASN A 44 14.16 5.72 -13.58
C ASN A 44 13.77 4.34 -13.00
N TYR A 45 13.80 3.31 -13.86
CA TYR A 45 13.57 1.93 -13.43
C TYR A 45 14.60 1.48 -12.40
N SER A 46 15.89 1.63 -12.69
CA SER A 46 16.96 1.15 -11.79
C SER A 46 17.02 1.92 -10.48
N TRP A 47 16.65 3.20 -10.46
CA TRP A 47 16.51 3.97 -9.22
C TRP A 47 15.41 3.41 -8.32
N ARG A 48 14.27 3.06 -8.87
CA ARG A 48 13.18 2.42 -8.12
C ARG A 48 13.54 1.01 -7.68
N ASP A 49 14.17 0.22 -8.57
CA ASP A 49 14.61 -1.14 -8.25
C ASP A 49 15.72 -1.18 -7.18
N TYR A 50 16.49 -0.10 -7.05
CA TYR A 50 17.45 0.08 -5.95
C TYR A 50 16.76 -0.02 -4.57
N GLY A 51 15.53 0.47 -4.45
CA GLY A 51 14.70 0.33 -3.24
C GLY A 51 14.56 -1.12 -2.82
N ASN A 52 14.17 -1.99 -3.76
CA ASN A 52 13.96 -3.42 -3.51
C ASN A 52 15.27 -4.20 -3.29
N ARG A 53 16.36 -3.78 -3.94
CA ARG A 53 17.66 -4.47 -3.88
C ARG A 53 18.51 -4.05 -2.68
N VAL A 54 18.42 -2.81 -2.27
CA VAL A 54 19.31 -2.22 -1.24
C VAL A 54 18.54 -1.45 -0.19
N GLY A 55 17.64 -0.55 -0.60
CA GLY A 55 17.00 0.40 0.30
C GLY A 55 16.20 -0.26 1.42
N ILE A 56 15.35 -1.22 1.08
CA ILE A 56 14.48 -1.89 2.07
C ILE A 56 15.30 -2.66 3.12
N TRP A 57 16.44 -3.23 2.74
CA TRP A 57 17.30 -3.97 3.66
C TRP A 57 17.93 -3.06 4.72
N ARG A 58 18.33 -1.85 4.32
CA ARG A 58 18.80 -0.82 5.25
C ARG A 58 17.68 -0.34 6.19
N PHE A 59 16.44 -0.27 5.71
CA PHE A 59 15.29 0.03 6.57
C PHE A 59 15.04 -1.10 7.58
N PHE A 60 15.09 -2.35 7.16
CA PHE A 60 14.93 -3.48 8.07
C PHE A 60 16.01 -3.46 9.17
N ASP A 61 17.29 -3.27 8.81
CA ASP A 61 18.39 -3.15 9.78
C ASP A 61 18.13 -2.02 10.78
N MET A 62 17.73 -0.84 10.29
CA MET A 62 17.42 0.32 11.13
C MET A 62 16.20 0.07 12.04
N PHE A 63 15.16 -0.54 11.53
CA PHE A 63 13.96 -0.86 12.33
C PHE A 63 14.28 -1.90 13.41
N ASP A 64 15.16 -2.87 13.13
CA ASP A 64 15.62 -3.86 14.11
C ASP A 64 16.46 -3.21 15.20
N GLU A 65 17.42 -2.35 14.82
CA GLU A 65 18.24 -1.60 15.77
C GLU A 65 17.40 -0.72 16.69
N LEU A 66 16.43 0.00 16.13
CA LEU A 66 15.56 0.90 16.88
C LEU A 66 14.36 0.19 17.53
N LYS A 67 14.15 -1.11 17.27
CA LYS A 67 13.01 -1.90 17.74
C LYS A 67 11.66 -1.28 17.36
N LEU A 68 11.58 -0.77 16.13
CA LEU A 68 10.37 -0.14 15.60
C LEU A 68 9.53 -1.15 14.83
N PRO A 69 8.25 -1.32 15.17
CA PRO A 69 7.31 -2.02 14.31
C PRO A 69 7.01 -1.17 13.07
N ALA A 70 6.76 -1.84 11.96
CA ALA A 70 6.41 -1.18 10.72
C ALA A 70 5.25 -1.89 10.00
N ALA A 71 4.66 -1.21 9.04
CA ALA A 71 3.79 -1.80 8.05
C ALA A 71 4.41 -1.58 6.65
N HIS A 72 4.09 -2.47 5.72
CA HIS A 72 4.70 -2.41 4.39
C HIS A 72 3.60 -2.48 3.33
N ASN A 73 3.44 -1.39 2.58
CA ASN A 73 2.58 -1.33 1.41
C ASN A 73 3.29 -2.09 0.28
N THR A 74 2.82 -3.28 -0.05
CA THR A 74 3.52 -4.18 -0.98
C THR A 74 2.67 -4.54 -2.18
N ASN A 75 3.27 -4.50 -3.38
CA ASN A 75 2.64 -5.08 -4.55
C ASN A 75 2.69 -6.62 -4.50
N SER A 76 1.61 -7.28 -4.92
CA SER A 76 1.55 -8.75 -4.90
C SER A 76 2.54 -9.41 -5.89
N LEU A 77 2.93 -8.74 -6.96
CA LEU A 77 3.92 -9.23 -7.92
C LEU A 77 5.32 -9.41 -7.30
N LEU A 78 5.59 -8.79 -6.15
CA LEU A 78 6.86 -8.97 -5.44
C LEU A 78 7.07 -10.40 -4.93
N TYR A 79 6.03 -11.22 -4.77
CA TYR A 79 6.20 -12.65 -4.46
C TYR A 79 6.99 -13.39 -5.54
N ASP A 80 6.83 -13.00 -6.81
CA ASP A 80 7.58 -13.58 -7.93
C ASP A 80 8.93 -12.89 -8.13
N TYR A 81 9.00 -11.58 -7.88
CA TYR A 81 10.17 -10.77 -8.19
C TYR A 81 11.22 -10.73 -7.07
N ALA A 82 10.79 -10.62 -5.82
CA ALA A 82 11.67 -10.47 -4.65
C ALA A 82 11.08 -11.14 -3.39
N PRO A 83 10.80 -12.47 -3.43
CA PRO A 83 10.12 -13.17 -2.33
C PRO A 83 10.86 -13.07 -0.99
N GLN A 84 12.19 -12.89 -1.00
CA GLN A 84 13.01 -12.74 0.20
C GLN A 84 12.62 -11.50 1.05
N ILE A 85 11.99 -10.50 0.45
CA ILE A 85 11.50 -9.33 1.18
C ILE A 85 10.36 -9.77 2.12
N PHE A 86 9.43 -10.59 1.63
CA PHE A 86 8.35 -11.12 2.46
C PHE A 86 8.87 -12.02 3.59
N ASP A 87 9.95 -12.79 3.35
CA ASP A 87 10.59 -13.56 4.41
C ASP A 87 11.14 -12.65 5.53
N ALA A 88 11.70 -11.49 5.17
CA ALA A 88 12.15 -10.51 6.14
C ALA A 88 10.97 -9.90 6.93
N ILE A 89 9.90 -9.50 6.23
CA ILE A 89 8.68 -8.95 6.86
C ILE A 89 8.08 -9.95 7.86
N ARG A 90 7.98 -11.23 7.48
CA ARG A 90 7.48 -12.30 8.36
C ARG A 90 8.34 -12.48 9.62
N ARG A 91 9.68 -12.50 9.47
CA ARG A 91 10.60 -12.62 10.63
C ARG A 91 10.47 -11.47 11.59
N ARG A 92 10.19 -10.27 11.09
CA ARG A 92 9.99 -9.07 11.90
C ARG A 92 8.60 -8.99 12.53
N HIS A 93 7.66 -9.81 12.06
CA HIS A 93 6.24 -9.73 12.43
C HIS A 93 5.58 -8.38 12.07
N ASP A 94 6.07 -7.73 11.05
CA ASP A 94 5.52 -6.48 10.53
C ASP A 94 4.24 -6.73 9.73
N GLU A 95 3.39 -5.72 9.59
CA GLU A 95 2.14 -5.85 8.85
C GLU A 95 2.36 -5.69 7.34
N ILE A 96 1.71 -6.55 6.56
CA ILE A 96 1.63 -6.42 5.11
C ILE A 96 0.32 -5.73 4.76
N VAL A 97 0.41 -4.60 4.05
CA VAL A 97 -0.71 -3.85 3.48
C VAL A 97 -0.73 -4.09 1.97
N ALA A 98 -1.87 -4.49 1.42
CA ALA A 98 -1.99 -4.71 -0.01
C ALA A 98 -1.88 -3.40 -0.79
N HIS A 99 -1.03 -3.39 -1.83
CA HIS A 99 -0.74 -2.20 -2.64
C HIS A 99 -0.92 -2.47 -4.15
N GLY A 100 -2.00 -3.18 -4.51
CA GLY A 100 -2.23 -3.61 -5.87
C GLY A 100 -1.26 -4.70 -6.35
N ARG A 101 -1.33 -5.04 -7.64
CA ARG A 101 -0.42 -6.03 -8.25
C ARG A 101 0.96 -5.44 -8.51
N THR A 102 1.00 -4.27 -9.08
CA THR A 102 2.20 -3.55 -9.51
C THR A 102 1.89 -2.05 -9.59
N ASN A 103 2.89 -1.19 -9.41
CA ASN A 103 2.72 0.25 -9.62
C ASN A 103 2.72 0.68 -11.10
N ALA A 104 2.87 -0.28 -12.02
CA ALA A 104 2.62 -0.06 -13.44
C ALA A 104 1.11 -0.07 -13.82
N GLU A 105 0.24 -0.44 -12.86
CA GLU A 105 -1.21 -0.56 -13.03
C GLU A 105 -1.92 0.22 -11.92
N ASN A 106 -2.94 1.00 -12.27
CA ASN A 106 -3.72 1.76 -11.30
C ASN A 106 -5.19 1.36 -11.41
N LEU A 107 -5.91 1.33 -10.28
CA LEU A 107 -7.33 1.00 -10.28
C LEU A 107 -8.17 1.96 -11.14
N ARG A 108 -7.82 3.23 -11.17
CA ARG A 108 -8.50 4.23 -12.01
C ARG A 108 -8.45 3.94 -13.52
N ASP A 109 -7.55 3.05 -13.96
CA ASP A 109 -7.42 2.69 -15.38
C ASP A 109 -8.50 1.67 -15.80
N PHE A 110 -9.22 1.08 -14.85
CA PHE A 110 -10.32 0.17 -15.09
C PHE A 110 -11.62 0.95 -15.28
N MET A 111 -12.28 0.71 -16.41
CA MET A 111 -13.54 1.38 -16.75
C MET A 111 -14.75 0.71 -16.09
N TRP A 112 -14.63 -0.56 -15.75
CA TRP A 112 -15.73 -1.39 -15.26
C TRP A 112 -15.47 -1.88 -13.85
N GLU A 113 -16.49 -1.81 -13.02
CA GLU A 113 -16.44 -2.26 -11.62
C GLU A 113 -16.01 -3.73 -11.49
N GLU A 114 -16.47 -4.57 -12.43
CA GLU A 114 -16.14 -6.00 -12.45
C GLU A 114 -14.65 -6.26 -12.70
N ASP A 115 -14.00 -5.43 -13.52
CA ASP A 115 -12.56 -5.54 -13.77
C ASP A 115 -11.75 -5.14 -12.54
N GLU A 116 -12.17 -4.06 -11.89
CA GLU A 116 -11.55 -3.63 -10.63
C GLU A 116 -11.73 -4.67 -9.52
N ALA A 117 -12.95 -5.20 -9.35
CA ALA A 117 -13.25 -6.27 -8.40
C ALA A 117 -12.36 -7.50 -8.64
N ARG A 118 -12.14 -7.86 -9.90
CA ARG A 118 -11.25 -8.98 -10.28
C ARG A 118 -9.82 -8.71 -9.85
N VAL A 119 -9.30 -7.51 -10.08
CA VAL A 119 -7.93 -7.15 -9.66
C VAL A 119 -7.79 -7.16 -8.14
N ILE A 120 -8.75 -6.60 -7.41
CA ILE A 120 -8.76 -6.64 -5.94
C ILE A 120 -8.78 -8.09 -5.46
N LYS A 121 -9.61 -8.93 -6.07
CA LYS A 121 -9.67 -10.36 -5.73
C LYS A 121 -8.35 -11.07 -6.00
N ASP A 122 -7.74 -10.89 -7.17
CA ASP A 122 -6.47 -11.51 -7.56
C ASP A 122 -5.34 -11.13 -6.58
N VAL A 123 -5.28 -9.86 -6.19
CA VAL A 123 -4.34 -9.37 -5.18
C VAL A 123 -4.59 -10.04 -3.84
N THR A 124 -5.84 -10.07 -3.38
CA THR A 124 -6.23 -10.66 -2.11
C THR A 124 -5.93 -12.16 -2.06
N ASP A 125 -6.23 -12.88 -3.14
CA ASP A 125 -5.97 -14.31 -3.26
C ASP A 125 -4.46 -14.61 -3.26
N THR A 126 -3.66 -13.79 -3.94
CA THR A 126 -2.19 -13.92 -3.95
C THR A 126 -1.61 -13.78 -2.55
N PHE A 127 -2.01 -12.74 -1.81
CA PHE A 127 -1.57 -12.57 -0.42
C PHE A 127 -2.06 -13.71 0.47
N THR A 128 -3.32 -14.09 0.35
CA THR A 128 -3.91 -15.17 1.15
C THR A 128 -3.18 -16.50 0.93
N GLY A 129 -2.85 -16.81 -0.32
CA GLY A 129 -2.13 -18.02 -0.67
C GLY A 129 -0.71 -18.08 -0.09
N ASN A 130 -0.01 -16.94 -0.05
CA ASN A 130 1.36 -16.85 0.44
C ASN A 130 1.45 -16.64 1.96
N GLU A 131 0.54 -15.86 2.56
CA GLU A 131 0.57 -15.49 4.00
C GLU A 131 -0.42 -16.30 4.85
N ARG A 132 -1.21 -17.18 4.24
CA ARG A 132 -2.27 -17.95 4.90
C ARG A 132 -3.37 -17.12 5.57
N SER A 133 -3.40 -15.82 5.28
CA SER A 133 -4.41 -14.87 5.73
C SER A 133 -4.54 -13.73 4.75
N ALA A 134 -5.76 -13.24 4.58
CA ALA A 134 -5.98 -12.05 3.76
C ALA A 134 -5.38 -10.81 4.43
N PRO A 135 -4.83 -9.85 3.65
CA PRO A 135 -4.38 -8.58 4.18
C PRO A 135 -5.56 -7.81 4.79
N LYS A 136 -5.29 -7.05 5.86
CA LYS A 136 -6.32 -6.26 6.53
C LYS A 136 -6.47 -4.88 5.91
N GLY A 137 -5.36 -4.31 5.45
CA GLY A 137 -5.27 -2.97 4.91
C GLY A 137 -5.05 -2.95 3.41
N TRP A 138 -5.52 -1.88 2.79
CA TRP A 138 -5.30 -1.55 1.40
C TRP A 138 -4.76 -0.13 1.26
N MET A 139 -3.82 0.03 0.36
CA MET A 139 -3.40 1.31 -0.19
C MET A 139 -3.27 1.13 -1.71
N GLY A 140 -4.00 1.87 -2.49
CA GLY A 140 -3.96 1.78 -3.95
C GLY A 140 -2.61 2.23 -4.51
N ALA A 141 -2.13 1.58 -5.57
CA ALA A 141 -0.91 1.98 -6.26
C ALA A 141 -1.04 3.43 -6.73
N GLY A 142 -0.14 4.31 -6.22
CA GLY A 142 -0.21 5.75 -6.42
C GLY A 142 -1.41 6.43 -5.76
N THR A 143 -2.03 5.83 -4.76
CA THR A 143 -3.23 6.30 -4.05
C THR A 143 -4.44 6.55 -4.97
N TYR A 144 -4.51 5.82 -6.09
CA TYR A 144 -5.60 5.96 -7.05
C TYR A 144 -6.73 4.99 -6.78
N GLU A 145 -7.93 5.55 -6.82
CA GLU A 145 -9.18 4.81 -6.68
C GLU A 145 -10.21 5.27 -7.72
N ASN A 146 -11.19 4.41 -7.96
CA ASN A 146 -12.47 4.75 -8.58
C ASN A 146 -13.51 5.04 -7.49
N SER A 147 -14.66 5.53 -7.87
CA SER A 147 -15.75 5.85 -6.92
C SER A 147 -16.28 4.61 -6.17
N THR A 148 -16.10 3.42 -6.73
CA THR A 148 -16.57 2.13 -6.19
C THR A 148 -15.48 1.36 -5.42
N THR A 149 -14.23 1.78 -5.48
CA THR A 149 -13.11 1.09 -4.82
C THR A 149 -13.36 0.82 -3.34
N PRO A 150 -13.82 1.78 -2.51
CA PRO A 150 -14.08 1.52 -1.09
C PRO A 150 -15.16 0.46 -0.86
N ASP A 151 -16.18 0.40 -1.72
CA ASP A 151 -17.22 -0.61 -1.66
C ASP A 151 -16.66 -2.01 -1.92
N LEU A 152 -15.90 -2.15 -3.01
CA LEU A 152 -15.27 -3.40 -3.41
C LEU A 152 -14.26 -3.90 -2.38
N LEU A 153 -13.46 -3.01 -1.80
CA LEU A 153 -12.52 -3.35 -0.73
C LEU A 153 -13.25 -3.88 0.51
N LYS A 154 -14.35 -3.23 0.89
CA LYS A 154 -15.15 -3.70 2.02
C LYS A 154 -15.78 -5.05 1.74
N GLU A 155 -16.29 -5.27 0.55
CA GLU A 155 -16.86 -6.54 0.09
C GLU A 155 -15.80 -7.67 0.04
N ALA A 156 -14.56 -7.34 -0.36
CA ALA A 156 -13.42 -8.26 -0.32
C ALA A 156 -12.90 -8.55 1.10
N GLY A 157 -13.43 -7.88 2.13
CA GLY A 157 -13.13 -8.16 3.53
C GLY A 157 -12.04 -7.29 4.17
N TYR A 158 -11.53 -6.28 3.47
CA TYR A 158 -10.58 -5.32 4.03
C TYR A 158 -11.16 -4.60 5.24
N LYS A 159 -10.31 -4.26 6.20
CA LYS A 159 -10.70 -3.61 7.46
C LYS A 159 -10.44 -2.11 7.42
N TYR A 160 -9.43 -1.69 6.65
CA TYR A 160 -9.09 -0.28 6.47
C TYR A 160 -8.47 -0.03 5.09
N LEU A 161 -8.53 1.23 4.67
CA LEU A 161 -7.84 1.76 3.50
C LEU A 161 -7.06 3.03 3.87
N MET A 162 -6.06 3.42 3.06
CA MET A 162 -5.15 4.52 3.37
C MET A 162 -5.16 5.64 2.31
N ASP A 163 -6.02 5.55 1.30
CA ASP A 163 -5.97 6.44 0.13
C ASP A 163 -6.64 7.81 0.34
N TRP A 164 -7.28 8.03 1.49
CA TRP A 164 -8.07 9.24 1.77
C TRP A 164 -7.56 10.01 3.00
N PRO A 165 -6.54 10.87 2.86
CA PRO A 165 -6.02 11.68 3.97
C PRO A 165 -6.95 12.88 4.25
N CYS A 166 -8.20 12.62 4.64
CA CYS A 166 -9.22 13.65 4.83
C CYS A 166 -9.12 14.38 6.17
N ASP A 167 -8.41 13.82 7.15
CA ASP A 167 -8.29 14.34 8.51
C ASP A 167 -6.98 13.86 9.14
N ASP A 168 -6.54 14.47 10.20
CA ASP A 168 -5.43 13.98 11.04
C ASP A 168 -5.80 12.71 11.84
N GLN A 169 -7.07 12.35 11.85
CA GLN A 169 -7.64 11.21 12.56
C GLN A 169 -8.24 10.21 11.57
N PRO A 170 -8.24 8.90 11.88
CA PRO A 170 -9.00 7.94 11.12
C PRO A 170 -10.48 8.28 11.09
N ILE A 171 -11.10 8.13 9.93
CA ILE A 171 -12.53 8.35 9.72
C ILE A 171 -13.23 7.08 9.27
N TRP A 172 -14.52 6.97 9.55
CA TRP A 172 -15.35 5.90 9.03
C TRP A 172 -15.99 6.32 7.71
N MET A 173 -15.62 5.62 6.66
CA MET A 173 -16.24 5.77 5.35
C MET A 173 -17.45 4.85 5.24
N ARG A 174 -18.53 5.37 4.64
CA ARG A 174 -19.75 4.59 4.39
C ARG A 174 -19.61 3.84 3.07
N THR A 175 -19.77 2.52 3.12
CA THR A 175 -19.76 1.66 1.93
C THR A 175 -21.04 0.81 1.84
N ARG A 176 -21.27 0.17 0.70
CA ARG A 176 -22.42 -0.72 0.45
C ARG A 176 -22.49 -1.87 1.47
N ALA A 177 -21.34 -2.42 1.86
CA ALA A 177 -21.24 -3.56 2.76
C ALA A 177 -20.96 -3.16 4.23
N GLY A 178 -21.16 -1.89 4.59
CA GLY A 178 -20.97 -1.37 5.93
C GLY A 178 -19.76 -0.43 6.06
N PRO A 179 -19.42 0.03 7.27
CA PRO A 179 -18.36 0.99 7.45
C PRO A 179 -16.97 0.41 7.17
N LEU A 180 -16.15 1.17 6.48
CA LEU A 180 -14.73 0.91 6.24
C LEU A 180 -13.91 2.01 6.94
N LEU A 181 -12.87 1.62 7.69
CA LEU A 181 -11.98 2.60 8.33
C LEU A 181 -11.05 3.20 7.28
N CYS A 182 -10.98 4.51 7.21
CA CYS A 182 -9.96 5.22 6.46
C CYS A 182 -8.90 5.74 7.43
N VAL A 183 -7.66 5.30 7.23
CA VAL A 183 -6.49 5.71 8.00
C VAL A 183 -5.73 6.73 7.15
N PRO A 184 -5.49 7.95 7.64
CA PRO A 184 -4.84 8.98 6.84
C PRO A 184 -3.40 8.60 6.50
N TYR A 185 -3.02 8.86 5.25
CA TYR A 185 -1.65 8.77 4.74
C TYR A 185 -1.28 10.14 4.14
N PRO A 186 -0.90 11.12 4.98
CA PRO A 186 -0.68 12.48 4.52
C PRO A 186 0.61 12.58 3.69
N ALA A 187 0.49 13.19 2.51
CA ALA A 187 1.62 13.39 1.59
C ALA A 187 2.69 14.33 2.19
N GLU A 188 2.30 15.20 3.12
CA GLU A 188 3.17 16.21 3.74
C GLU A 188 4.26 15.62 4.64
N ILE A 189 4.09 14.38 5.07
CA ILE A 189 5.09 13.65 5.89
C ILE A 189 5.64 12.42 5.18
N ASN A 190 5.40 12.33 3.86
CA ASN A 190 6.02 11.34 3.01
C ASN A 190 7.40 11.83 2.55
N ASP A 191 8.32 10.92 2.25
CA ASP A 191 9.69 11.22 1.80
C ASP A 191 9.79 11.41 0.28
N SER A 192 8.70 11.30 -0.46
CA SER A 192 8.65 11.41 -1.93
C SER A 192 8.10 12.73 -2.46
#